data_4f3a947a6f3a76b8e60e3ae9a4b9090a
#
_entry.id   4f3a947a6f3a76b8e60e3ae9a4b9090a
#
_cell.length_a   1.000
_cell.length_b   1.000
_cell.length_c   1.000
_cell.angle_alpha   90.00
_cell.angle_beta   90.00
_cell.angle_gamma   90.00
#
_symmetry.space_group_name_H-M   'P 1'
#
loop_
_entity.id
_entity.type
_entity.pdbx_description
1 polymer ?
#
loop_
_entity_poly.entity_id
_entity_poly.type
_entity_poly.pdbx_seq_one_letter_code
_entity_poly.pdbx_strand_id
1 'polypeptide(L)'
;VLTVRGADLVWTGLAEHPGGEVACGPDGRVAAGPVEGEVLDAAGCVVTPGLVNAHHHLLQSAFRTLPGTRGVPMREWLPRMAAAYAAVGVDAELAHAAAGVGLAEALLCGVTTVADHHLTWPAAAGDGVEIASAVAAAARELGARLVFVRGSARDDPQAAALSADAIASALGGDPTGMVQVAVGPAGVHSDAPETFALLAEVAARHGLRRRTQANEQVDVEIAAQRFGRRPLELLDEWGWLAPDVTLAHLCGVTGDEITRLAAAGVSATHAPGCDLPMGWGVAPMAALADAAVAVGLGTSGGGSNDAGHLLADARLALQVAPLAGRPVTAREVLGWATAGSAAGLGRPELGRLEPGCAADLVCWDVTGVADAGVADPLAGLLWAAPGRRPRHVVVAGRVVVRDGRLVAHPESEVAGALRGLLAA
;
A
#
# COMPACT_ATOMS: atom_id res chain seq x y z
N VAL A 1 -6.84 25.11 -6.78
CA VAL A 1 -5.62 25.80 -6.35
C VAL A 1 -5.71 25.99 -4.84
N LEU A 2 -4.70 25.55 -4.11
CA LEU A 2 -4.69 25.49 -2.66
C LEU A 2 -3.30 25.86 -2.12
N THR A 3 -3.23 26.61 -1.02
CA THR A 3 -1.99 26.80 -0.25
C THR A 3 -2.19 26.30 1.17
N VAL A 4 -1.36 25.33 1.60
CA VAL A 4 -1.25 24.90 2.99
C VAL A 4 -0.27 25.84 3.68
N ARG A 5 -0.70 26.53 4.74
CA ARG A 5 0.07 27.61 5.37
C ARG A 5 0.07 27.50 6.89
N GLY A 6 1.12 28.04 7.49
CA GLY A 6 1.24 28.16 8.94
C GLY A 6 1.73 26.88 9.64
N ALA A 7 2.24 25.91 8.89
CA ALA A 7 2.78 24.68 9.48
C ALA A 7 3.99 24.97 10.39
N ASP A 8 4.07 24.29 11.52
CA ASP A 8 5.24 24.37 12.41
C ASP A 8 6.48 23.78 11.70
N LEU A 9 6.26 22.73 10.91
CA LEU A 9 7.30 22.08 10.12
C LEU A 9 6.69 21.52 8.82
N VAL A 10 7.33 21.74 7.68
CA VAL A 10 7.09 21.01 6.43
C VAL A 10 8.28 20.09 6.17
N TRP A 11 8.05 18.81 6.10
CA TRP A 11 9.00 17.82 5.61
C TRP A 11 8.66 17.43 4.18
N THR A 12 9.55 17.73 3.24
CA THR A 12 9.30 17.47 1.81
C THR A 12 9.55 16.03 1.38
N GLY A 13 10.02 15.17 2.29
CA GLY A 13 10.58 13.86 1.97
C GLY A 13 12.10 13.87 1.81
N LEU A 14 12.70 15.05 1.63
CA LEU A 14 14.15 15.28 1.52
C LEU A 14 14.66 16.32 2.52
N ALA A 15 13.93 17.41 2.70
CA ALA A 15 14.33 18.56 3.53
C ALA A 15 13.23 18.91 4.54
N GLU A 16 13.64 19.59 5.59
CA GLU A 16 12.77 20.12 6.64
C GLU A 16 12.76 21.65 6.59
N HIS A 17 11.57 22.23 6.57
CA HIS A 17 11.34 23.67 6.49
C HIS A 17 10.46 24.12 7.66
N PRO A 18 11.05 24.64 8.76
CA PRO A 18 10.29 25.23 9.85
C PRO A 18 9.45 26.44 9.35
N GLY A 19 8.19 26.51 9.74
CA GLY A 19 7.29 27.58 9.29
C GLY A 19 6.98 27.55 7.79
N GLY A 20 7.22 26.43 7.11
CA GLY A 20 7.05 26.30 5.67
C GLY A 20 5.59 26.30 5.22
N GLU A 21 5.39 26.50 3.92
CA GLU A 21 4.11 26.38 3.25
C GLU A 21 4.22 25.50 2.00
N VAL A 22 3.10 24.91 1.56
CA VAL A 22 3.04 24.11 0.33
C VAL A 22 1.94 24.67 -0.56
N ALA A 23 2.32 25.11 -1.76
CA ALA A 23 1.39 25.59 -2.78
C ALA A 23 1.05 24.46 -3.77
N CYS A 24 -0.24 24.26 -4.05
CA CYS A 24 -0.78 23.27 -4.95
C CYS A 24 -1.37 23.95 -6.19
N GLY A 25 -0.81 23.64 -7.35
CA GLY A 25 -1.25 24.19 -8.63
C GLY A 25 -2.57 23.61 -9.13
N PRO A 26 -3.14 24.18 -10.19
CA PRO A 26 -4.39 23.72 -10.78
C PRO A 26 -4.27 22.34 -11.45
N ASP A 27 -3.06 21.90 -11.74
CA ASP A 27 -2.73 20.61 -12.29
C ASP A 27 -2.62 19.49 -11.24
N GLY A 28 -2.89 19.81 -9.96
CA GLY A 28 -2.78 18.88 -8.84
C GLY A 28 -1.34 18.56 -8.43
N ARG A 29 -0.39 19.44 -8.80
CA ARG A 29 1.03 19.30 -8.46
C ARG A 29 1.47 20.39 -7.49
N VAL A 30 2.58 20.13 -6.81
CA VAL A 30 3.26 21.14 -6.00
C VAL A 30 3.79 22.23 -6.92
N ALA A 31 3.40 23.49 -6.66
CA ALA A 31 3.81 24.65 -7.44
C ALA A 31 5.22 25.13 -7.01
N ALA A 32 5.96 25.70 -7.95
CA ALA A 32 7.29 26.26 -7.70
C ALA A 32 7.26 27.62 -6.95
N GLY A 33 6.09 28.23 -6.79
CA GLY A 33 5.91 29.52 -6.14
C GLY A 33 4.50 29.73 -5.62
N PRO A 34 4.21 30.88 -5.04
CA PRO A 34 2.90 31.20 -4.49
C PRO A 34 1.78 31.03 -5.53
N VAL A 35 0.62 30.56 -5.07
CA VAL A 35 -0.59 30.47 -5.89
C VAL A 35 -1.74 31.21 -5.19
N GLU A 36 -2.58 31.87 -5.98
CA GLU A 36 -3.81 32.50 -5.45
C GLU A 36 -4.93 31.44 -5.43
N GLY A 37 -5.57 31.25 -4.28
CA GLY A 37 -6.63 30.26 -4.12
C GLY A 37 -7.03 30.05 -2.67
N GLU A 38 -7.60 28.89 -2.37
CA GLU A 38 -7.95 28.49 -1.02
C GLU A 38 -6.72 28.40 -0.12
N VAL A 39 -6.85 28.85 1.12
CA VAL A 39 -5.81 28.69 2.15
C VAL A 39 -6.30 27.65 3.16
N LEU A 40 -5.50 26.60 3.35
CA LEU A 40 -5.72 25.58 4.37
C LEU A 40 -4.78 25.86 5.54
N ASP A 41 -5.36 26.12 6.72
CA ASP A 41 -4.61 26.41 7.93
C ASP A 41 -3.97 25.14 8.49
N ALA A 42 -2.65 25.14 8.60
CA ALA A 42 -1.84 24.07 9.17
C ALA A 42 -1.12 24.49 10.46
N ALA A 43 -1.57 25.55 11.13
CA ALA A 43 -0.96 25.98 12.41
C ALA A 43 -0.99 24.83 13.44
N GLY A 44 0.16 24.61 14.10
CA GLY A 44 0.33 23.48 15.02
C GLY A 44 0.41 22.11 14.33
N CYS A 45 0.72 22.08 13.03
CA CYS A 45 0.89 20.82 12.30
C CYS A 45 2.34 20.61 11.83
N VAL A 46 2.73 19.33 11.79
CA VAL A 46 3.78 18.84 10.91
C VAL A 46 3.12 18.47 9.57
N VAL A 47 3.64 18.97 8.47
CA VAL A 47 3.20 18.62 7.11
C VAL A 47 4.20 17.65 6.49
N THR A 48 3.70 16.55 5.94
CA THR A 48 4.50 15.54 5.25
C THR A 48 3.92 15.25 3.87
N PRO A 49 4.68 14.61 2.96
CA PRO A 49 4.08 13.95 1.81
C PRO A 49 3.00 12.96 2.26
N GLY A 50 2.02 12.71 1.41
CA GLY A 50 1.05 11.66 1.59
C GLY A 50 1.72 10.30 1.74
N LEU A 51 1.26 9.51 2.71
CA LEU A 51 1.74 8.14 2.88
C LEU A 51 1.28 7.27 1.71
N VAL A 52 2.13 6.34 1.31
CA VAL A 52 1.89 5.39 0.21
C VAL A 52 1.90 3.97 0.77
N ASN A 53 0.73 3.34 0.82
CA ASN A 53 0.58 1.94 1.21
C ASN A 53 0.89 1.05 0.00
N ALA A 54 2.12 0.52 -0.06
CA ALA A 54 2.61 -0.20 -1.21
C ALA A 54 2.15 -1.67 -1.27
N HIS A 55 1.44 -2.18 -0.28
CA HIS A 55 0.87 -3.53 -0.27
C HIS A 55 -0.35 -3.62 0.64
N HIS A 56 -1.52 -3.80 0.06
CA HIS A 56 -2.79 -3.94 0.77
C HIS A 56 -3.72 -4.93 0.05
N HIS A 57 -4.78 -5.37 0.76
CA HIS A 57 -5.87 -6.19 0.23
C HIS A 57 -7.20 -5.57 0.64
N LEU A 58 -7.73 -4.64 -0.18
CA LEU A 58 -8.91 -3.83 0.16
C LEU A 58 -10.17 -4.68 0.44
N LEU A 59 -10.37 -5.78 -0.30
CA LEU A 59 -11.48 -6.70 -0.05
C LEU A 59 -11.50 -7.23 1.39
N GLN A 60 -10.33 -7.42 1.99
CA GLN A 60 -10.23 -7.94 3.37
C GLN A 60 -10.69 -6.94 4.44
N SER A 61 -11.02 -5.69 4.08
CA SER A 61 -11.70 -4.77 4.99
C SER A 61 -13.06 -5.30 5.45
N ALA A 62 -13.69 -6.20 4.68
CA ALA A 62 -14.92 -6.90 5.04
C ALA A 62 -14.70 -8.13 5.97
N PHE A 63 -13.45 -8.54 6.20
CA PHE A 63 -13.12 -9.81 6.84
C PHE A 63 -12.15 -9.65 8.02
N ARG A 64 -12.29 -8.59 8.80
CA ARG A 64 -11.46 -8.30 9.97
C ARG A 64 -11.84 -9.16 11.16
N THR A 65 -10.85 -9.51 11.96
CA THR A 65 -11.01 -10.25 13.24
C THR A 65 -11.88 -11.51 13.13
N LEU A 66 -11.82 -12.21 12.00
CA LEU A 66 -12.59 -13.45 11.83
C LEU A 66 -12.18 -14.48 12.89
N PRO A 67 -13.16 -15.14 13.56
CA PRO A 67 -12.86 -16.16 14.55
C PRO A 67 -11.98 -17.29 13.97
N GLY A 68 -10.94 -17.65 14.71
CA GLY A 68 -10.03 -18.73 14.34
C GLY A 68 -8.95 -18.36 13.31
N THR A 69 -8.83 -17.10 12.88
CA THR A 69 -7.78 -16.65 11.94
C THR A 69 -6.55 -16.06 12.65
N ARG A 70 -6.54 -15.97 13.97
CA ARG A 70 -5.41 -15.45 14.74
C ARG A 70 -4.63 -16.57 15.41
N GLY A 71 -3.28 -16.46 15.39
CA GLY A 71 -2.39 -17.43 16.02
C GLY A 71 -2.39 -18.81 15.35
N VAL A 72 -2.79 -18.89 14.10
CA VAL A 72 -2.80 -20.13 13.31
C VAL A 72 -1.80 -20.04 12.15
N PRO A 73 -1.19 -21.17 11.74
CA PRO A 73 -0.29 -21.18 10.59
C PRO A 73 -1.07 -20.91 9.28
N MET A 74 -0.37 -20.41 8.27
CA MET A 74 -0.98 -20.02 7.00
C MET A 74 -1.75 -21.17 6.31
N ARG A 75 -1.31 -22.42 6.47
CA ARG A 75 -2.02 -23.61 5.95
C ARG A 75 -3.43 -23.78 6.53
N GLU A 76 -3.69 -23.22 7.72
CA GLU A 76 -5.01 -23.19 8.35
C GLU A 76 -5.75 -21.87 8.09
N TRP A 77 -5.02 -20.77 8.02
CA TRP A 77 -5.55 -19.44 7.75
C TRP A 77 -6.19 -19.35 6.36
N LEU A 78 -5.49 -19.82 5.31
CA LEU A 78 -5.96 -19.76 3.91
C LEU A 78 -7.34 -20.44 3.69
N PRO A 79 -7.57 -21.69 4.15
CA PRO A 79 -8.91 -22.31 3.99
C PRO A 79 -10.02 -21.57 4.74
N ARG A 80 -9.71 -20.98 5.91
CA ARG A 80 -10.69 -20.22 6.69
C ARG A 80 -11.09 -18.92 5.99
N MET A 81 -10.12 -18.21 5.43
CA MET A 81 -10.38 -17.02 4.62
C MET A 81 -11.18 -17.36 3.36
N ALA A 82 -10.79 -18.42 2.64
CA ALA A 82 -11.53 -18.90 1.47
C ALA A 82 -12.98 -19.26 1.80
N ALA A 83 -13.21 -19.95 2.93
CA ALA A 83 -14.56 -20.25 3.38
C ALA A 83 -15.39 -19.00 3.71
N ALA A 84 -14.77 -18.00 4.33
CA ALA A 84 -15.44 -16.73 4.62
C ALA A 84 -15.81 -15.97 3.33
N TYR A 85 -14.91 -15.90 2.34
CA TYR A 85 -15.20 -15.31 1.03
C TYR A 85 -16.36 -16.03 0.32
N ALA A 86 -16.36 -17.37 0.35
CA ALA A 86 -17.41 -18.16 -0.26
C ALA A 86 -18.77 -18.01 0.45
N ALA A 87 -18.76 -17.85 1.78
CA ALA A 87 -19.99 -17.70 2.57
C ALA A 87 -20.69 -16.36 2.33
N VAL A 88 -19.94 -15.29 2.12
CA VAL A 88 -20.49 -13.96 1.84
C VAL A 88 -20.83 -13.81 0.35
N GLY A 89 -20.06 -14.43 -0.52
CA GLY A 89 -20.17 -14.24 -1.97
C GLY A 89 -19.51 -12.92 -2.42
N VAL A 90 -18.34 -13.04 -3.05
CA VAL A 90 -17.58 -11.86 -3.54
C VAL A 90 -18.12 -11.44 -4.90
N ASP A 91 -18.61 -10.21 -4.98
CA ASP A 91 -19.09 -9.56 -6.20
C ASP A 91 -18.61 -8.09 -6.26
N ALA A 92 -19.04 -7.36 -7.27
CA ALA A 92 -18.68 -5.97 -7.47
C ALA A 92 -19.22 -5.04 -6.36
N GLU A 93 -20.40 -5.33 -5.81
CA GLU A 93 -21.02 -4.51 -4.75
C GLU A 93 -20.25 -4.66 -3.45
N LEU A 94 -19.91 -5.88 -3.04
CA LEU A 94 -19.07 -6.12 -1.88
C LEU A 94 -17.65 -5.54 -2.07
N ALA A 95 -17.07 -5.70 -3.27
CA ALA A 95 -15.75 -5.16 -3.58
C ALA A 95 -15.72 -3.63 -3.48
N HIS A 96 -16.75 -2.94 -3.98
CA HIS A 96 -16.92 -1.48 -3.83
C HIS A 96 -17.02 -1.06 -2.36
N ALA A 97 -17.89 -1.70 -1.59
CA ALA A 97 -18.13 -1.34 -0.19
C ALA A 97 -16.89 -1.63 0.69
N ALA A 98 -16.24 -2.78 0.48
CA ALA A 98 -15.00 -3.13 1.19
C ALA A 98 -13.86 -2.18 0.84
N ALA A 99 -13.69 -1.85 -0.45
CA ALA A 99 -12.71 -0.87 -0.91
C ALA A 99 -13.02 0.52 -0.35
N GLY A 100 -14.29 0.93 -0.33
CA GLY A 100 -14.74 2.18 0.28
C GLY A 100 -14.30 2.30 1.74
N VAL A 101 -14.52 1.26 2.55
CA VAL A 101 -14.07 1.23 3.96
C VAL A 101 -12.56 1.27 4.07
N GLY A 102 -11.83 0.45 3.30
CA GLY A 102 -10.37 0.40 3.37
C GLY A 102 -9.70 1.71 2.92
N LEU A 103 -10.21 2.33 1.86
CA LEU A 103 -9.70 3.62 1.36
C LEU A 103 -10.08 4.79 2.28
N ALA A 104 -11.28 4.78 2.86
CA ALA A 104 -11.68 5.78 3.86
C ALA A 104 -10.76 5.71 5.09
N GLU A 105 -10.50 4.50 5.62
CA GLU A 105 -9.54 4.30 6.70
C GLU A 105 -8.13 4.79 6.30
N ALA A 106 -7.67 4.45 5.11
CA ALA A 106 -6.38 4.89 4.58
C ALA A 106 -6.26 6.42 4.59
N LEU A 107 -7.22 7.16 4.03
CA LEU A 107 -7.24 8.62 4.03
C LEU A 107 -7.25 9.19 5.46
N LEU A 108 -8.07 8.61 6.36
CA LEU A 108 -8.15 9.02 7.77
C LEU A 108 -6.90 8.68 8.58
N CYS A 109 -5.98 7.90 8.01
CA CYS A 109 -4.66 7.57 8.54
C CYS A 109 -3.51 8.23 7.77
N GLY A 110 -3.81 9.18 6.87
CA GLY A 110 -2.82 9.94 6.10
C GLY A 110 -2.26 9.21 4.88
N VAL A 111 -2.85 8.09 4.49
CA VAL A 111 -2.46 7.36 3.27
C VAL A 111 -3.22 7.94 2.08
N THR A 112 -2.50 8.42 1.09
CA THR A 112 -3.07 9.03 -0.13
C THR A 112 -3.11 8.08 -1.31
N THR A 113 -2.28 7.04 -1.28
CA THR A 113 -2.16 6.04 -2.35
C THR A 113 -2.15 4.64 -1.74
N VAL A 114 -2.99 3.74 -2.27
CA VAL A 114 -3.08 2.34 -1.84
C VAL A 114 -2.85 1.41 -3.03
N ALA A 115 -1.93 0.45 -2.87
CA ALA A 115 -1.76 -0.66 -3.80
C ALA A 115 -2.58 -1.86 -3.32
N ASP A 116 -3.70 -2.12 -3.98
CA ASP A 116 -4.61 -3.23 -3.70
C ASP A 116 -4.21 -4.47 -4.49
N HIS A 117 -3.65 -5.49 -3.83
CA HIS A 117 -3.40 -6.78 -4.43
C HIS A 117 -4.66 -7.64 -4.33
N HIS A 118 -5.54 -7.54 -5.33
CA HIS A 118 -6.82 -8.23 -5.36
C HIS A 118 -6.62 -9.68 -5.83
N LEU A 119 -6.90 -10.64 -4.95
CA LEU A 119 -6.58 -12.07 -5.15
C LEU A 119 -7.82 -12.98 -5.25
N THR A 120 -9.04 -12.44 -5.10
CA THR A 120 -10.26 -13.28 -5.02
C THR A 120 -11.18 -13.00 -6.21
N TRP A 121 -11.28 -13.99 -7.09
CA TRP A 121 -12.02 -13.92 -8.35
C TRP A 121 -13.03 -15.05 -8.40
N PRO A 122 -14.31 -14.81 -8.06
CA PRO A 122 -15.35 -15.82 -8.21
C PRO A 122 -15.61 -16.11 -9.69
N ALA A 123 -15.96 -17.35 -10.01
CA ALA A 123 -16.21 -17.77 -11.39
C ALA A 123 -17.31 -16.95 -12.09
N ALA A 124 -18.27 -16.42 -11.33
CA ALA A 124 -19.33 -15.55 -11.82
C ALA A 124 -18.84 -14.13 -12.21
N ALA A 125 -17.64 -13.74 -11.79
CA ALA A 125 -17.07 -12.42 -12.10
C ALA A 125 -16.58 -12.30 -13.57
N GLY A 126 -16.66 -13.33 -14.37
CA GLY A 126 -16.22 -13.30 -15.75
C GLY A 126 -14.74 -12.92 -15.88
N ASP A 127 -14.44 -11.83 -16.58
CA ASP A 127 -13.09 -11.28 -16.74
C ASP A 127 -12.62 -10.42 -15.57
N GLY A 128 -13.46 -10.21 -14.55
CA GLY A 128 -13.16 -9.42 -13.36
C GLY A 128 -13.18 -7.89 -13.55
N VAL A 129 -13.51 -7.38 -14.72
CA VAL A 129 -13.55 -5.93 -15.00
C VAL A 129 -14.58 -5.22 -14.12
N GLU A 130 -15.72 -5.85 -13.83
CA GLU A 130 -16.75 -5.27 -12.95
C GLU A 130 -16.21 -5.05 -11.54
N ILE A 131 -15.50 -6.05 -10.97
CA ILE A 131 -14.88 -5.94 -9.63
C ILE A 131 -13.80 -4.85 -9.63
N ALA A 132 -12.91 -4.86 -10.61
CA ALA A 132 -11.85 -3.87 -10.72
C ALA A 132 -12.40 -2.44 -10.88
N SER A 133 -13.47 -2.29 -11.69
CA SER A 133 -14.16 -1.01 -11.88
C SER A 133 -14.85 -0.52 -10.62
N ALA A 134 -15.45 -1.42 -9.85
CA ALA A 134 -16.09 -1.12 -8.58
C ALA A 134 -15.08 -0.60 -7.53
N VAL A 135 -13.92 -1.25 -7.41
CA VAL A 135 -12.83 -0.79 -6.53
C VAL A 135 -12.29 0.56 -6.99
N ALA A 136 -12.11 0.75 -8.31
CA ALA A 136 -11.67 2.04 -8.87
C ALA A 136 -12.71 3.15 -8.68
N ALA A 137 -14.01 2.84 -8.74
CA ALA A 137 -15.08 3.79 -8.44
C ALA A 137 -15.01 4.28 -6.99
N ALA A 138 -14.89 3.37 -6.02
CA ALA A 138 -14.73 3.72 -4.61
C ALA A 138 -13.53 4.65 -4.37
N ALA A 139 -12.41 4.40 -5.05
CA ALA A 139 -11.22 5.26 -4.96
C ALA A 139 -11.49 6.67 -5.52
N ARG A 140 -12.16 6.78 -6.66
CA ARG A 140 -12.52 8.08 -7.27
C ARG A 140 -13.51 8.86 -6.42
N GLU A 141 -14.52 8.19 -5.87
CA GLU A 141 -15.53 8.79 -4.99
C GLU A 141 -14.91 9.42 -3.73
N LEU A 142 -13.94 8.74 -3.13
CA LEU A 142 -13.23 9.24 -1.95
C LEU A 142 -12.07 10.18 -2.28
N GLY A 143 -11.65 10.23 -3.54
CA GLY A 143 -10.48 11.01 -3.96
C GLY A 143 -9.14 10.41 -3.55
N ALA A 144 -9.06 9.11 -3.33
CA ALA A 144 -7.83 8.38 -3.06
C ALA A 144 -7.15 7.91 -4.36
N ARG A 145 -5.82 7.78 -4.37
CA ARG A 145 -5.13 7.09 -5.46
C ARG A 145 -5.12 5.58 -5.23
N LEU A 146 -5.33 4.85 -6.31
CA LEU A 146 -5.37 3.39 -6.34
C LEU A 146 -4.36 2.84 -7.33
N VAL A 147 -3.57 1.88 -6.90
CA VAL A 147 -2.88 0.93 -7.78
C VAL A 147 -3.62 -0.39 -7.66
N PHE A 148 -4.47 -0.70 -8.64
CA PHE A 148 -5.20 -1.94 -8.68
C PHE A 148 -4.32 -3.03 -9.26
N VAL A 149 -3.95 -4.02 -8.45
CA VAL A 149 -3.14 -5.16 -8.88
C VAL A 149 -4.07 -6.33 -9.16
N ARG A 150 -4.19 -6.72 -10.43
CA ARG A 150 -4.86 -7.97 -10.77
C ARG A 150 -4.00 -9.13 -10.28
N GLY A 151 -4.34 -9.60 -9.10
CA GLY A 151 -3.66 -10.71 -8.45
C GLY A 151 -4.19 -12.06 -8.92
N SER A 152 -3.38 -13.10 -8.76
CA SER A 152 -3.75 -14.50 -8.97
C SER A 152 -3.38 -15.33 -7.76
N ALA A 153 -4.28 -16.22 -7.35
CA ALA A 153 -4.04 -17.18 -6.29
C ALA A 153 -4.68 -18.52 -6.66
N ARG A 154 -3.95 -19.34 -7.41
CA ARG A 154 -4.40 -20.64 -7.97
C ARG A 154 -5.45 -20.52 -9.07
N ASP A 155 -5.50 -19.39 -9.75
CA ASP A 155 -6.33 -19.22 -10.93
C ASP A 155 -5.81 -20.09 -12.08
N ASP A 156 -6.68 -20.38 -13.04
CA ASP A 156 -6.23 -20.90 -14.34
C ASP A 156 -5.33 -19.86 -14.99
N PRO A 157 -4.13 -20.22 -15.48
CA PRO A 157 -3.16 -19.26 -16.02
C PRO A 157 -3.69 -18.44 -17.19
N GLN A 158 -4.44 -19.06 -18.12
CA GLN A 158 -5.02 -18.40 -19.28
C GLN A 158 -6.14 -17.44 -18.86
N ALA A 159 -7.03 -17.88 -17.95
CA ALA A 159 -8.08 -17.05 -17.40
C ALA A 159 -7.49 -15.83 -16.66
N ALA A 160 -6.43 -16.03 -15.89
CA ALA A 160 -5.73 -14.94 -15.19
C ALA A 160 -5.17 -13.90 -16.17
N ALA A 161 -4.53 -14.35 -17.25
CA ALA A 161 -3.96 -13.48 -18.27
C ALA A 161 -5.04 -12.72 -19.06
N LEU A 162 -6.13 -13.40 -19.48
CA LEU A 162 -7.26 -12.76 -20.16
C LEU A 162 -7.92 -11.68 -19.29
N SER A 163 -8.14 -12.00 -18.01
CA SER A 163 -8.68 -11.05 -17.03
C SER A 163 -7.74 -9.85 -16.85
N ALA A 164 -6.44 -10.08 -16.75
CA ALA A 164 -5.45 -8.99 -16.60
C ALA A 164 -5.43 -8.07 -17.83
N ASP A 165 -5.50 -8.63 -19.03
CA ASP A 165 -5.57 -7.88 -20.30
C ASP A 165 -6.85 -7.05 -20.40
N ALA A 166 -8.01 -7.62 -20.04
CA ALA A 166 -9.29 -6.93 -20.02
C ALA A 166 -9.30 -5.76 -19.01
N ILE A 167 -8.82 -5.99 -17.78
CA ILE A 167 -8.74 -4.95 -16.74
C ILE A 167 -7.76 -3.84 -17.15
N ALA A 168 -6.59 -4.20 -17.69
CA ALA A 168 -5.62 -3.22 -18.17
C ALA A 168 -6.19 -2.37 -19.32
N SER A 169 -6.95 -2.98 -20.23
CA SER A 169 -7.63 -2.27 -21.31
C SER A 169 -8.74 -1.34 -20.81
N ALA A 170 -9.47 -1.73 -19.77
CA ALA A 170 -10.59 -0.97 -19.23
C ALA A 170 -10.16 0.19 -18.31
N LEU A 171 -9.14 -0.02 -17.49
CA LEU A 171 -8.72 0.92 -16.43
C LEU A 171 -7.33 1.52 -16.63
N GLY A 172 -6.54 0.96 -17.54
CA GLY A 172 -5.21 1.46 -17.87
C GLY A 172 -5.26 2.82 -18.56
N GLY A 173 -4.18 3.60 -18.41
CA GLY A 173 -4.06 4.89 -19.10
C GLY A 173 -4.94 6.00 -18.53
N ASP A 174 -5.31 5.94 -17.24
CA ASP A 174 -6.02 7.03 -16.56
C ASP A 174 -5.20 8.33 -16.62
N PRO A 175 -5.65 9.35 -17.37
CA PRO A 175 -4.90 10.59 -17.57
C PRO A 175 -4.80 11.43 -16.29
N THR A 176 -5.65 11.16 -15.31
CA THR A 176 -5.63 11.85 -14.01
C THR A 176 -4.55 11.29 -13.07
N GLY A 177 -4.03 10.10 -13.37
CA GLY A 177 -3.10 9.39 -12.51
C GLY A 177 -3.69 8.97 -11.17
N MET A 178 -5.03 8.93 -11.04
CA MET A 178 -5.72 8.48 -9.82
C MET A 178 -5.83 6.97 -9.75
N VAL A 179 -5.90 6.29 -10.89
CA VAL A 179 -5.95 4.83 -10.98
C VAL A 179 -4.80 4.33 -11.85
N GLN A 180 -4.08 3.34 -11.34
CA GLN A 180 -3.04 2.61 -12.06
C GLN A 180 -3.37 1.12 -11.98
N VAL A 181 -3.06 0.37 -13.04
CA VAL A 181 -3.19 -1.09 -13.06
C VAL A 181 -1.80 -1.73 -12.95
N ALA A 182 -1.72 -2.82 -12.22
CA ALA A 182 -0.56 -3.70 -12.14
C ALA A 182 -1.04 -5.16 -12.15
N VAL A 183 -0.12 -6.10 -12.28
CA VAL A 183 -0.42 -7.53 -12.27
C VAL A 183 0.53 -8.29 -11.36
N GLY A 184 0.06 -9.42 -10.82
CA GLY A 184 0.97 -10.26 -10.06
C GLY A 184 0.35 -11.46 -9.38
N PRO A 185 0.98 -12.65 -9.49
CA PRO A 185 0.62 -13.81 -8.69
C PRO A 185 0.79 -13.55 -7.20
N ALA A 186 0.06 -14.29 -6.35
CA ALA A 186 0.24 -14.24 -4.90
C ALA A 186 1.64 -14.69 -4.47
N GLY A 187 2.19 -15.69 -5.15
CA GLY A 187 3.55 -16.17 -4.87
C GLY A 187 3.81 -17.54 -5.49
N VAL A 188 5.05 -18.00 -5.43
CA VAL A 188 5.46 -19.33 -5.92
C VAL A 188 4.79 -20.47 -5.15
N HIS A 189 4.26 -20.19 -3.96
CA HIS A 189 3.52 -21.14 -3.15
C HIS A 189 2.11 -21.46 -3.69
N SER A 190 1.53 -20.55 -4.49
CA SER A 190 0.15 -20.68 -4.98
C SER A 190 0.07 -20.89 -6.49
N ASP A 191 0.88 -20.18 -7.27
CA ASP A 191 0.72 -20.08 -8.72
C ASP A 191 1.75 -20.89 -9.49
N ALA A 192 1.38 -21.32 -10.69
CA ALA A 192 2.25 -22.08 -11.58
C ALA A 192 3.22 -21.15 -12.34
N PRO A 193 4.38 -21.66 -12.81
CA PRO A 193 5.29 -20.87 -13.65
C PRO A 193 4.62 -20.26 -14.89
N GLU A 194 3.63 -20.94 -15.46
CA GLU A 194 2.84 -20.47 -16.60
C GLU A 194 2.06 -19.19 -16.25
N THR A 195 1.48 -19.08 -15.05
CA THR A 195 0.81 -17.85 -14.58
C THR A 195 1.76 -16.67 -14.55
N PHE A 196 2.97 -16.87 -14.03
CA PHE A 196 4.02 -15.85 -14.00
C PHE A 196 4.42 -15.42 -15.42
N ALA A 197 4.60 -16.36 -16.33
CA ALA A 197 4.97 -16.07 -17.73
C ALA A 197 3.88 -15.26 -18.45
N LEU A 198 2.63 -15.71 -18.39
CA LEU A 198 1.53 -15.05 -19.08
C LEU A 198 1.21 -13.67 -18.52
N LEU A 199 1.25 -13.49 -17.20
CA LEU A 199 1.07 -12.17 -16.59
C LEU A 199 2.24 -11.22 -16.93
N ALA A 200 3.47 -11.73 -17.07
CA ALA A 200 4.59 -10.92 -17.55
C ALA A 200 4.40 -10.45 -18.99
N GLU A 201 3.83 -11.28 -19.87
CA GLU A 201 3.48 -10.90 -21.24
C GLU A 201 2.41 -9.79 -21.28
N VAL A 202 1.38 -9.90 -20.43
CA VAL A 202 0.35 -8.85 -20.29
C VAL A 202 0.98 -7.56 -19.78
N ALA A 203 1.84 -7.66 -18.75
CA ALA A 203 2.56 -6.50 -18.21
C ALA A 203 3.40 -5.79 -19.26
N ALA A 204 4.13 -6.54 -20.07
CA ALA A 204 4.94 -5.99 -21.17
C ALA A 204 4.08 -5.31 -22.23
N ARG A 205 2.93 -5.90 -22.60
CA ARG A 205 2.01 -5.37 -23.61
C ARG A 205 1.41 -4.02 -23.21
N HIS A 206 1.05 -3.87 -21.93
CA HIS A 206 0.38 -2.68 -21.41
C HIS A 206 1.31 -1.74 -20.64
N GLY A 207 2.61 -2.05 -20.51
CA GLY A 207 3.56 -1.24 -19.74
C GLY A 207 3.27 -1.23 -18.23
N LEU A 208 2.78 -2.35 -17.67
CA LEU A 208 2.38 -2.45 -16.27
C LEU A 208 3.55 -2.82 -15.37
N ARG A 209 3.47 -2.41 -14.10
CA ARG A 209 4.31 -2.93 -13.02
C ARG A 209 3.86 -4.34 -12.64
N ARG A 210 4.82 -5.15 -12.17
CA ARG A 210 4.61 -6.51 -11.67
C ARG A 210 4.83 -6.57 -10.18
N ARG A 211 3.99 -7.33 -9.48
CA ARG A 211 4.05 -7.46 -8.03
C ARG A 211 3.82 -8.91 -7.63
N THR A 212 4.53 -9.39 -6.60
CA THR A 212 4.26 -10.69 -5.98
C THR A 212 4.72 -10.67 -4.53
N GLN A 213 4.29 -11.66 -3.76
CA GLN A 213 4.78 -11.91 -2.41
C GLN A 213 5.91 -12.94 -2.48
N ALA A 214 6.91 -12.81 -1.62
CA ALA A 214 8.06 -13.70 -1.63
C ALA A 214 8.72 -13.83 -0.26
N ASN A 215 9.28 -15.02 -0.02
CA ASN A 215 10.04 -15.35 1.19
C ASN A 215 9.26 -15.09 2.50
N GLU A 216 7.94 -15.28 2.47
CA GLU A 216 7.18 -15.65 3.64
C GLU A 216 7.68 -17.02 4.14
N GLN A 217 7.50 -17.35 5.41
CA GLN A 217 7.94 -18.65 5.90
C GLN A 217 7.33 -19.81 5.08
N VAL A 218 6.02 -19.74 4.86
CA VAL A 218 5.29 -20.78 4.11
C VAL A 218 5.74 -20.88 2.66
N ASP A 219 6.08 -19.78 2.03
CA ASP A 219 6.57 -19.70 0.67
C ASP A 219 7.92 -20.42 0.53
N VAL A 220 8.85 -20.20 1.46
CA VAL A 220 10.13 -20.90 1.53
C VAL A 220 9.95 -22.41 1.71
N GLU A 221 9.06 -22.83 2.62
CA GLU A 221 8.77 -24.23 2.89
C GLU A 221 8.17 -24.93 1.66
N ILE A 222 7.16 -24.32 1.04
CA ILE A 222 6.48 -24.89 -0.14
C ILE A 222 7.42 -24.94 -1.35
N ALA A 223 8.20 -23.89 -1.60
CA ALA A 223 9.17 -23.87 -2.69
C ALA A 223 10.23 -24.98 -2.53
N ALA A 224 10.74 -25.16 -1.32
CA ALA A 224 11.68 -26.25 -1.02
C ALA A 224 11.06 -27.63 -1.23
N GLN A 225 9.80 -27.84 -0.80
CA GLN A 225 9.11 -29.13 -0.93
C GLN A 225 8.73 -29.46 -2.38
N ARG A 226 8.22 -28.47 -3.15
CA ARG A 226 7.71 -28.70 -4.51
C ARG A 226 8.80 -28.66 -5.58
N PHE A 227 9.79 -27.79 -5.41
CA PHE A 227 10.79 -27.48 -6.44
C PHE A 227 12.23 -27.79 -6.00
N GLY A 228 12.46 -28.08 -4.71
CA GLY A 228 13.83 -28.23 -4.15
C GLY A 228 14.65 -26.95 -4.21
N ARG A 229 14.01 -25.78 -4.25
CA ARG A 229 14.62 -24.47 -4.49
C ARG A 229 14.01 -23.41 -3.59
N ARG A 230 14.68 -22.26 -3.47
CA ARG A 230 14.18 -21.11 -2.77
C ARG A 230 13.27 -20.26 -3.65
N PRO A 231 12.32 -19.50 -3.09
CA PRO A 231 11.37 -18.66 -3.87
C PRO A 231 12.07 -17.70 -4.83
N LEU A 232 13.14 -17.00 -4.39
CA LEU A 232 13.83 -16.03 -5.23
C LEU A 232 14.64 -16.67 -6.37
N GLU A 233 15.07 -17.94 -6.22
CA GLU A 233 15.68 -18.69 -7.33
C GLU A 233 14.65 -19.01 -8.42
N LEU A 234 13.42 -19.33 -8.01
CA LEU A 234 12.31 -19.58 -8.94
C LEU A 234 11.87 -18.29 -9.64
N LEU A 235 11.74 -17.20 -8.87
CA LEU A 235 11.38 -15.89 -9.44
C LEU A 235 12.43 -15.39 -10.44
N ASP A 236 13.72 -15.62 -10.18
CA ASP A 236 14.79 -15.30 -11.12
C ASP A 236 14.66 -16.10 -12.42
N GLU A 237 14.51 -17.41 -12.31
CA GLU A 237 14.31 -18.32 -13.45
C GLU A 237 13.06 -17.97 -14.28
N TRP A 238 11.98 -17.55 -13.61
CA TRP A 238 10.73 -17.17 -14.26
C TRP A 238 10.70 -15.72 -14.74
N GLY A 239 11.81 -14.99 -14.66
CA GLY A 239 11.95 -13.62 -15.13
C GLY A 239 11.25 -12.57 -14.27
N TRP A 240 11.06 -12.85 -12.97
CA TRP A 240 10.40 -11.98 -12.00
C TRP A 240 11.38 -11.32 -11.02
N LEU A 241 12.67 -11.31 -11.32
CA LEU A 241 13.64 -10.40 -10.71
C LEU A 241 14.06 -9.35 -11.74
N ALA A 242 13.37 -8.21 -11.74
CA ALA A 242 13.53 -7.13 -12.72
C ALA A 242 13.13 -5.78 -12.12
N PRO A 243 13.54 -4.64 -12.71
CA PRO A 243 13.30 -3.31 -12.15
C PRO A 243 11.82 -2.89 -12.06
N ASP A 244 10.95 -3.53 -12.83
CA ASP A 244 9.50 -3.31 -12.79
C ASP A 244 8.76 -4.18 -11.76
N VAL A 245 9.49 -5.02 -11.00
CA VAL A 245 8.94 -5.94 -10.01
C VAL A 245 9.06 -5.38 -8.59
N THR A 246 8.01 -5.54 -7.80
CA THR A 246 8.01 -5.30 -6.36
C THR A 246 7.67 -6.57 -5.61
N LEU A 247 8.48 -6.92 -4.61
CA LEU A 247 8.29 -8.09 -3.76
C LEU A 247 7.82 -7.66 -2.37
N ALA A 248 6.72 -8.24 -1.89
CA ALA A 248 6.23 -8.01 -0.54
C ALA A 248 6.74 -9.07 0.45
N HIS A 249 6.81 -8.70 1.72
CA HIS A 249 7.21 -9.47 2.90
C HIS A 249 8.72 -9.64 3.03
N LEU A 250 9.34 -10.60 2.33
CA LEU A 250 10.79 -10.87 2.35
C LEU A 250 11.37 -11.22 3.73
N CYS A 251 10.56 -11.78 4.64
CA CYS A 251 10.99 -12.10 6.01
C CYS A 251 12.10 -13.15 6.05
N GLY A 252 12.06 -14.13 5.14
CA GLY A 252 13.05 -15.20 5.04
C GLY A 252 14.18 -14.94 4.04
N VAL A 253 14.45 -13.69 3.66
CA VAL A 253 15.50 -13.35 2.69
C VAL A 253 16.89 -13.49 3.31
N THR A 254 17.85 -14.02 2.53
CA THR A 254 19.25 -14.15 2.92
C THR A 254 20.13 -13.01 2.41
N GLY A 255 21.36 -12.86 2.93
CA GLY A 255 22.30 -11.84 2.46
C GLY A 255 22.66 -11.97 0.97
N ASP A 256 22.81 -13.21 0.47
CA ASP A 256 23.09 -13.44 -0.95
C ASP A 256 21.87 -13.07 -1.81
N GLU A 257 20.67 -13.34 -1.32
CA GLU A 257 19.43 -12.92 -1.98
C GLU A 257 19.25 -11.40 -1.99
N ILE A 258 19.63 -10.69 -0.92
CA ILE A 258 19.66 -9.21 -0.90
C ILE A 258 20.55 -8.66 -2.00
N THR A 259 21.75 -9.25 -2.17
CA THR A 259 22.70 -8.86 -3.23
C THR A 259 22.08 -9.08 -4.62
N ARG A 260 21.35 -10.18 -4.83
CA ARG A 260 20.64 -10.45 -6.10
C ARG A 260 19.52 -9.45 -6.35
N LEU A 261 18.71 -9.15 -5.33
CA LEU A 261 17.61 -8.17 -5.43
C LEU A 261 18.13 -6.78 -5.81
N ALA A 262 19.22 -6.35 -5.19
CA ALA A 262 19.89 -5.09 -5.51
C ALA A 262 20.39 -5.06 -6.96
N ALA A 263 21.06 -6.11 -7.41
CA ALA A 263 21.58 -6.24 -8.78
C ALA A 263 20.46 -6.25 -9.82
N ALA A 264 19.30 -6.84 -9.50
CA ALA A 264 18.14 -6.91 -10.37
C ALA A 264 17.29 -5.61 -10.38
N GLY A 265 17.55 -4.66 -9.47
CA GLY A 265 16.79 -3.42 -9.36
C GLY A 265 15.36 -3.60 -8.85
N VAL A 266 15.07 -4.72 -8.18
CA VAL A 266 13.76 -5.03 -7.60
C VAL A 266 13.46 -4.10 -6.45
N SER A 267 12.18 -3.77 -6.23
CA SER A 267 11.71 -3.04 -5.04
C SER A 267 11.18 -4.02 -3.98
N ALA A 268 11.30 -3.64 -2.71
CA ALA A 268 10.80 -4.43 -1.57
C ALA A 268 9.69 -3.69 -0.83
N THR A 269 8.71 -4.42 -0.29
CA THR A 269 7.67 -3.85 0.57
C THR A 269 7.56 -4.67 1.85
N HIS A 270 7.71 -4.03 3.00
CA HIS A 270 7.57 -4.62 4.33
C HIS A 270 6.15 -4.39 4.88
N ALA A 271 5.57 -5.41 5.49
CA ALA A 271 4.24 -5.36 6.11
C ALA A 271 4.28 -5.94 7.54
N PRO A 272 4.97 -5.28 8.50
CA PRO A 272 5.26 -5.86 9.82
C PRO A 272 4.01 -6.17 10.63
N GLY A 273 2.93 -5.42 10.46
CA GLY A 273 1.65 -5.68 11.12
C GLY A 273 0.97 -6.98 10.68
N CYS A 274 1.34 -7.50 9.49
CA CYS A 274 0.96 -8.82 9.01
C CYS A 274 2.00 -9.87 9.40
N ASP A 275 3.27 -9.60 9.09
CA ASP A 275 4.35 -10.59 9.17
C ASP A 275 4.56 -11.13 10.58
N LEU A 276 4.52 -10.26 11.58
CA LEU A 276 4.73 -10.63 12.97
C LEU A 276 3.61 -11.52 13.55
N PRO A 277 2.30 -11.14 13.43
CA PRO A 277 1.22 -12.01 13.90
C PRO A 277 1.11 -13.33 13.14
N MET A 278 1.54 -13.37 11.87
CA MET A 278 1.59 -14.60 11.07
C MET A 278 2.79 -15.50 11.42
N GLY A 279 3.73 -15.00 12.23
CA GLY A 279 4.92 -15.76 12.65
C GLY A 279 5.96 -15.91 11.55
N TRP A 280 5.97 -15.03 10.54
CA TRP A 280 6.91 -15.11 9.41
C TRP A 280 8.27 -14.51 9.72
N GLY A 281 8.38 -13.74 10.79
CA GLY A 281 9.62 -13.09 11.23
C GLY A 281 9.66 -11.60 10.89
N VAL A 282 10.87 -11.05 10.83
CA VAL A 282 11.13 -9.64 10.56
C VAL A 282 11.95 -9.52 9.29
N ALA A 283 11.43 -8.84 8.27
CA ALA A 283 12.17 -8.58 7.06
C ALA A 283 13.37 -7.65 7.34
N PRO A 284 14.58 -7.93 6.80
CA PRO A 284 15.78 -7.13 7.05
C PRO A 284 15.82 -5.86 6.18
N MET A 285 14.85 -4.96 6.37
CA MET A 285 14.63 -3.80 5.51
C MET A 285 15.80 -2.81 5.54
N ALA A 286 16.48 -2.70 6.69
CA ALA A 286 17.68 -1.87 6.78
C ALA A 286 18.81 -2.39 5.86
N ALA A 287 19.02 -3.71 5.82
CA ALA A 287 20.02 -4.32 4.95
C ALA A 287 19.64 -4.22 3.47
N LEU A 288 18.35 -4.34 3.13
CA LEU A 288 17.85 -4.09 1.77
C LEU A 288 18.10 -2.64 1.34
N ALA A 289 17.79 -1.67 2.20
CA ALA A 289 18.02 -0.25 1.95
C ALA A 289 19.54 0.07 1.82
N ASP A 290 20.38 -0.50 2.67
CA ASP A 290 21.83 -0.36 2.62
C ASP A 290 22.44 -0.94 1.33
N ALA A 291 21.77 -1.95 0.76
CA ALA A 291 22.11 -2.52 -0.55
C ALA A 291 21.49 -1.74 -1.73
N ALA A 292 20.89 -0.57 -1.49
CA ALA A 292 20.22 0.28 -2.48
C ALA A 292 18.98 -0.34 -3.14
N VAL A 293 18.34 -1.33 -2.51
CA VAL A 293 17.00 -1.78 -2.89
C VAL A 293 16.00 -0.69 -2.48
N ALA A 294 15.09 -0.32 -3.36
CA ALA A 294 14.00 0.59 -3.02
C ALA A 294 13.04 -0.08 -2.04
N VAL A 295 13.00 0.44 -0.81
CA VAL A 295 12.20 -0.12 0.29
C VAL A 295 10.93 0.69 0.48
N GLY A 296 9.80 0.01 0.55
CA GLY A 296 8.48 0.56 0.86
C GLY A 296 7.82 -0.14 2.04
N LEU A 297 6.69 0.42 2.48
CA LEU A 297 5.84 -0.15 3.53
C LEU A 297 4.44 -0.45 3.01
N GLY A 298 3.82 -1.46 3.60
CA GLY A 298 2.44 -1.84 3.39
C GLY A 298 1.79 -2.34 4.68
N THR A 299 0.47 -2.48 4.66
CA THR A 299 -0.29 -3.00 5.80
C THR A 299 -0.79 -4.43 5.57
N SER A 300 -0.61 -4.99 4.36
CA SER A 300 -1.27 -6.22 3.95
C SER A 300 -2.80 -6.10 4.11
N GLY A 301 -3.53 -7.15 4.42
CA GLY A 301 -4.99 -7.10 4.43
C GLY A 301 -5.62 -7.24 5.82
N GLY A 302 -6.87 -6.81 5.93
CA GLY A 302 -7.67 -6.91 7.16
C GLY A 302 -7.87 -8.33 7.68
N GLY A 303 -7.56 -9.34 6.90
CA GLY A 303 -7.58 -10.74 7.33
C GLY A 303 -6.37 -11.17 8.16
N SER A 304 -5.23 -10.49 8.03
CA SER A 304 -3.96 -10.76 8.73
C SER A 304 -3.51 -9.60 9.61
N ASN A 305 -3.66 -8.37 9.13
CA ASN A 305 -3.45 -7.12 9.86
C ASN A 305 -4.77 -6.34 9.84
N ASP A 306 -5.53 -6.38 10.92
CA ASP A 306 -6.89 -5.83 10.94
C ASP A 306 -6.94 -4.30 10.76
N ALA A 307 -5.88 -3.59 11.12
CA ALA A 307 -5.79 -2.14 10.98
C ALA A 307 -5.07 -1.75 9.69
N GLY A 308 -5.72 -0.97 8.84
CA GLY A 308 -5.09 -0.37 7.65
C GLY A 308 -4.25 0.88 7.97
N HIS A 309 -3.66 0.98 9.18
CA HIS A 309 -3.00 2.17 9.70
C HIS A 309 -1.49 2.16 9.41
N LEU A 310 -1.09 2.65 8.23
CA LEU A 310 0.31 2.59 7.79
C LEU A 310 1.30 3.29 8.74
N LEU A 311 0.90 4.35 9.44
CA LEU A 311 1.77 5.02 10.41
C LEU A 311 2.09 4.12 11.61
N ALA A 312 1.14 3.26 12.03
CA ALA A 312 1.37 2.26 13.07
C ALA A 312 2.30 1.15 12.58
N ASP A 313 2.14 0.69 11.34
CA ASP A 313 3.08 -0.23 10.70
C ASP A 313 4.48 0.38 10.55
N ALA A 314 4.59 1.65 10.21
CA ALA A 314 5.85 2.40 10.18
C ALA A 314 6.53 2.44 11.55
N ARG A 315 5.76 2.70 12.63
CA ARG A 315 6.29 2.59 14.00
C ARG A 315 6.77 1.18 14.30
N LEU A 316 6.00 0.17 13.94
CA LEU A 316 6.37 -1.22 14.17
C LEU A 316 7.65 -1.58 13.41
N ALA A 317 7.77 -1.19 12.13
CA ALA A 317 8.99 -1.34 11.34
C ALA A 317 10.22 -0.70 12.03
N LEU A 318 10.05 0.52 12.56
CA LEU A 318 11.07 1.23 13.32
C LEU A 318 11.52 0.45 14.57
N GLN A 319 10.55 -0.13 15.31
CA GLN A 319 10.81 -0.83 16.58
C GLN A 319 11.46 -2.20 16.37
N VAL A 320 11.12 -2.92 15.30
CA VAL A 320 11.63 -4.28 15.04
C VAL A 320 12.93 -4.30 14.23
N ALA A 321 13.29 -3.19 13.57
CA ALA A 321 14.51 -3.12 12.74
C ALA A 321 15.79 -3.62 13.46
N PRO A 322 16.02 -3.31 14.76
CA PRO A 322 17.19 -3.83 15.47
C PRO A 322 17.22 -5.36 15.63
N LEU A 323 16.07 -6.03 15.50
CA LEU A 323 15.97 -7.49 15.60
C LEU A 323 16.42 -8.19 14.30
N ALA A 324 16.41 -7.47 13.18
CA ALA A 324 16.77 -7.99 11.86
C ALA A 324 17.97 -7.25 11.24
N GLY A 325 18.82 -6.65 12.06
CA GLY A 325 20.01 -5.94 11.61
C GLY A 325 20.34 -4.71 12.44
N ARG A 326 20.33 -3.53 11.86
CA ARG A 326 20.61 -2.28 12.55
C ARG A 326 19.37 -1.49 12.92
N PRO A 327 19.43 -0.63 13.94
CA PRO A 327 18.40 0.37 14.15
C PRO A 327 18.29 1.32 12.94
N VAL A 328 17.10 1.86 12.76
CA VAL A 328 16.79 2.85 11.73
C VAL A 328 16.18 4.10 12.37
N THR A 329 16.24 5.21 11.68
CA THR A 329 15.66 6.47 12.13
C THR A 329 14.19 6.61 11.70
N ALA A 330 13.45 7.47 12.39
CA ALA A 330 12.09 7.80 11.99
C ALA A 330 12.02 8.37 10.55
N ARG A 331 13.04 9.15 10.16
CA ARG A 331 13.15 9.72 8.81
C ARG A 331 13.36 8.67 7.74
N GLU A 332 14.17 7.65 7.99
CA GLU A 332 14.32 6.51 7.08
C GLU A 332 12.99 5.79 6.88
N VAL A 333 12.28 5.49 7.97
CA VAL A 333 11.01 4.76 7.91
C VAL A 333 9.89 5.59 7.28
N LEU A 334 9.81 6.89 7.56
CA LEU A 334 8.89 7.80 6.86
C LEU A 334 9.23 7.89 5.37
N GLY A 335 10.51 7.86 5.01
CA GLY A 335 10.96 7.76 3.62
C GLY A 335 10.48 6.46 2.95
N TRP A 336 10.50 5.34 3.67
CA TRP A 336 9.93 4.07 3.18
C TRP A 336 8.42 4.15 2.98
N ALA A 337 7.70 4.79 3.92
CA ALA A 337 6.25 4.96 3.85
C ALA A 337 5.79 6.00 2.79
N THR A 338 6.70 6.71 2.16
CA THR A 338 6.43 7.76 1.17
C THR A 338 7.17 7.49 -0.14
N ALA A 339 8.30 8.11 -0.39
CA ALA A 339 9.04 8.01 -1.65
C ALA A 339 9.52 6.58 -1.97
N GLY A 340 9.90 5.78 -0.96
CA GLY A 340 10.31 4.40 -1.16
C GLY A 340 9.17 3.52 -1.66
N SER A 341 8.00 3.62 -1.02
CA SER A 341 6.77 2.96 -1.48
C SER A 341 6.38 3.42 -2.89
N ALA A 342 6.43 4.72 -3.15
CA ALA A 342 6.12 5.30 -4.46
C ALA A 342 7.05 4.77 -5.57
N ALA A 343 8.34 4.65 -5.28
CA ALA A 343 9.32 4.06 -6.21
C ALA A 343 8.95 2.62 -6.57
N GLY A 344 8.56 1.80 -5.58
CA GLY A 344 8.07 0.44 -5.81
C GLY A 344 6.83 0.37 -6.69
N LEU A 345 5.98 1.38 -6.66
CA LEU A 345 4.81 1.50 -7.54
C LEU A 345 5.15 2.05 -8.94
N GLY A 346 6.40 2.48 -9.18
CA GLY A 346 6.79 3.17 -10.41
C GLY A 346 6.20 4.58 -10.52
N ARG A 347 5.97 5.25 -9.37
CA ARG A 347 5.35 6.57 -9.26
C ARG A 347 6.30 7.56 -8.57
N PRO A 348 7.42 7.93 -9.22
CA PRO A 348 8.44 8.78 -8.59
C PRO A 348 7.94 10.20 -8.25
N GLU A 349 6.83 10.61 -8.83
CA GLU A 349 6.17 11.90 -8.54
C GLU A 349 5.38 11.90 -7.22
N LEU A 350 5.17 10.74 -6.59
CA LEU A 350 4.51 10.60 -5.29
C LEU A 350 5.50 10.58 -4.14
N GLY A 351 5.02 10.83 -2.92
CA GLY A 351 5.79 10.70 -1.69
C GLY A 351 6.85 11.78 -1.48
N ARG A 352 6.75 12.92 -2.20
CA ARG A 352 7.61 14.10 -2.09
C ARG A 352 6.80 15.37 -2.28
N LEU A 353 7.25 16.48 -1.65
CA LEU A 353 6.61 17.81 -1.77
C LEU A 353 7.54 18.81 -2.48
N GLU A 354 8.16 18.36 -3.56
CA GLU A 354 8.98 19.22 -4.40
C GLU A 354 8.18 19.75 -5.60
N PRO A 355 8.53 20.93 -6.15
CA PRO A 355 7.85 21.46 -7.32
C PRO A 355 7.76 20.43 -8.46
N GLY A 356 6.56 20.26 -9.00
CA GLY A 356 6.26 19.28 -10.05
C GLY A 356 5.88 17.88 -9.56
N CYS A 357 6.13 17.54 -8.29
CA CYS A 357 5.57 16.33 -7.67
C CYS A 357 4.06 16.46 -7.49
N ALA A 358 3.38 15.33 -7.32
CA ALA A 358 1.96 15.33 -6.99
C ALA A 358 1.71 16.05 -5.66
N ALA A 359 0.70 16.90 -5.63
CA ALA A 359 0.32 17.64 -4.42
C ALA A 359 -0.51 16.73 -3.50
N ASP A 360 0.14 15.66 -3.00
CA ASP A 360 -0.39 14.72 -2.02
C ASP A 360 0.32 14.96 -0.70
N LEU A 361 -0.41 15.45 0.32
CA LEU A 361 0.19 15.81 1.60
C LEU A 361 -0.75 15.58 2.78
N VAL A 362 -0.16 15.54 3.95
CA VAL A 362 -0.85 15.31 5.22
C VAL A 362 -0.44 16.36 6.24
N CYS A 363 -1.41 16.97 6.89
CA CYS A 363 -1.21 17.88 8.02
C CYS A 363 -1.49 17.11 9.33
N TRP A 364 -0.44 16.80 10.08
CA TRP A 364 -0.51 16.08 11.34
C TRP A 364 -0.56 17.08 12.50
N ASP A 365 -1.69 17.14 13.22
CA ASP A 365 -1.80 17.95 14.44
C ASP A 365 -0.85 17.41 15.53
N VAL A 366 0.05 18.27 15.99
CA VAL A 366 1.03 17.95 17.04
C VAL A 366 0.86 18.81 18.29
N THR A 367 -0.32 19.40 18.47
CA THR A 367 -0.63 20.25 19.63
C THR A 367 -1.19 19.48 20.82
N GLY A 368 -1.47 18.18 20.64
CA GLY A 368 -2.11 17.34 21.64
C GLY A 368 -1.19 16.93 22.79
N VAL A 369 -1.80 16.39 23.85
CA VAL A 369 -1.06 15.92 25.05
C VAL A 369 -0.03 14.83 24.74
N ALA A 370 -0.25 14.04 23.69
CA ALA A 370 0.69 13.00 23.26
C ALA A 370 1.97 13.57 22.63
N ASP A 371 1.93 14.81 22.18
CA ASP A 371 3.06 15.52 21.57
C ASP A 371 3.75 16.49 22.55
N ALA A 372 3.14 16.73 23.72
CA ALA A 372 3.72 17.61 24.73
C ALA A 372 5.09 17.06 25.20
N GLY A 373 6.14 17.86 25.00
CA GLY A 373 7.51 17.45 25.35
C GLY A 373 8.24 16.67 24.24
N VAL A 374 7.64 16.47 23.07
CA VAL A 374 8.34 15.91 21.89
C VAL A 374 9.36 16.92 21.38
N ALA A 375 10.64 16.56 21.42
CA ALA A 375 11.75 17.42 21.01
C ALA A 375 11.97 17.45 19.49
N ASP A 376 11.64 16.35 18.80
CA ASP A 376 11.72 16.20 17.33
C ASP A 376 10.31 15.87 16.80
N PRO A 377 9.55 16.85 16.31
CA PRO A 377 8.17 16.66 15.90
C PRO A 377 7.99 15.63 14.78
N LEU A 378 8.94 15.54 13.84
CA LEU A 378 8.87 14.56 12.77
C LEU A 378 9.05 13.12 13.31
N ALA A 379 10.04 12.90 14.16
CA ALA A 379 10.23 11.61 14.83
C ALA A 379 9.05 11.28 15.77
N GLY A 380 8.45 12.31 16.38
CA GLY A 380 7.27 12.20 17.22
C GLY A 380 6.06 11.60 16.53
N LEU A 381 5.92 11.75 15.21
CA LEU A 381 4.85 11.11 14.43
C LEU A 381 4.85 9.59 14.62
N LEU A 382 6.02 8.96 14.70
CA LEU A 382 6.16 7.52 14.91
C LEU A 382 6.27 7.16 16.39
N TRP A 383 7.07 7.90 17.18
CA TRP A 383 7.37 7.50 18.56
C TRP A 383 6.27 7.87 19.56
N ALA A 384 5.62 9.02 19.39
CA ALA A 384 4.71 9.56 20.39
C ALA A 384 3.25 9.12 20.21
N ALA A 385 2.68 9.26 19.05
CA ALA A 385 1.24 9.01 18.80
C ALA A 385 1.01 8.30 17.46
N PRO A 386 1.32 7.00 17.35
CA PRO A 386 1.26 6.27 16.07
C PRO A 386 -0.16 6.03 15.54
N GLY A 387 -1.18 6.16 16.40
CA GLY A 387 -2.58 6.03 16.02
C GLY A 387 -3.27 7.36 15.77
N ARG A 388 -2.51 8.44 15.52
CA ARG A 388 -3.08 9.77 15.30
C ARG A 388 -3.88 9.84 13.99
N ARG A 389 -4.93 10.64 14.00
CA ARG A 389 -5.64 11.07 12.80
C ARG A 389 -5.03 12.37 12.29
N PRO A 390 -4.82 12.53 10.98
CA PRO A 390 -4.42 13.81 10.42
C PRO A 390 -5.53 14.85 10.56
N ARG A 391 -5.16 16.12 10.72
CA ARG A 391 -6.12 17.23 10.64
C ARG A 391 -6.64 17.37 9.21
N HIS A 392 -5.73 17.38 8.23
CA HIS A 392 -6.08 17.48 6.82
C HIS A 392 -5.28 16.50 5.99
N VAL A 393 -5.91 16.02 4.92
CA VAL A 393 -5.25 15.25 3.85
C VAL A 393 -5.61 15.87 2.51
N VAL A 394 -4.62 16.05 1.67
CA VAL A 394 -4.74 16.58 0.31
C VAL A 394 -4.27 15.52 -0.67
N VAL A 395 -5.03 15.27 -1.71
CA VAL A 395 -4.68 14.37 -2.82
C VAL A 395 -4.86 15.12 -4.14
N ALA A 396 -3.85 15.14 -4.99
CA ALA A 396 -3.86 15.89 -6.25
C ALA A 396 -4.31 17.35 -6.07
N GLY A 397 -3.85 18.00 -4.99
CA GLY A 397 -4.21 19.39 -4.69
C GLY A 397 -5.65 19.60 -4.19
N ARG A 398 -6.40 18.54 -3.89
CA ARG A 398 -7.78 18.60 -3.36
C ARG A 398 -7.82 18.10 -1.92
N VAL A 399 -8.51 18.82 -1.05
CA VAL A 399 -8.72 18.41 0.34
C VAL A 399 -9.71 17.25 0.37
N VAL A 400 -9.26 16.08 0.83
CA VAL A 400 -10.07 14.86 0.95
C VAL A 400 -10.41 14.51 2.41
N VAL A 401 -9.58 14.99 3.36
CA VAL A 401 -9.87 14.99 4.79
C VAL A 401 -9.72 16.41 5.32
N ARG A 402 -10.73 16.91 6.02
CA ARG A 402 -10.74 18.22 6.66
C ARG A 402 -11.14 18.09 8.12
N ASP A 403 -10.36 18.65 9.02
CA ASP A 403 -10.59 18.60 10.48
C ASP A 403 -10.83 17.16 10.98
N GLY A 404 -10.02 16.22 10.46
CA GLY A 404 -10.07 14.80 10.81
C GLY A 404 -11.30 14.04 10.28
N ARG A 405 -12.03 14.60 9.30
CA ARG A 405 -13.23 14.00 8.70
C ARG A 405 -13.11 13.90 7.19
N LEU A 406 -13.66 12.84 6.63
CA LEU A 406 -13.80 12.72 5.17
C LEU A 406 -14.65 13.85 4.61
N VAL A 407 -14.25 14.39 3.45
CA VAL A 407 -14.98 15.46 2.75
C VAL A 407 -16.08 14.88 1.87
N ALA A 408 -15.82 13.76 1.19
CA ALA A 408 -16.74 13.20 0.20
C ALA A 408 -18.00 12.58 0.84
N HIS A 409 -17.82 11.76 1.88
CA HIS A 409 -18.92 11.01 2.53
C HIS A 409 -18.71 10.96 4.05
N PRO A 410 -19.80 11.00 4.85
CA PRO A 410 -19.71 10.69 6.28
C PRO A 410 -19.18 9.26 6.52
N GLU A 411 -18.29 9.09 7.49
CA GLU A 411 -17.75 7.77 7.87
C GLU A 411 -18.85 6.74 8.19
N SER A 412 -19.96 7.21 8.79
CA SER A 412 -21.11 6.36 9.11
C SER A 412 -21.81 5.78 7.89
N GLU A 413 -21.84 6.52 6.78
CA GLU A 413 -22.42 6.08 5.50
C GLU A 413 -21.54 5.00 4.88
N VAL A 414 -20.24 5.27 4.75
CA VAL A 414 -19.26 4.30 4.21
C VAL A 414 -19.26 3.00 5.02
N ALA A 415 -19.21 3.11 6.34
CA ALA A 415 -19.25 1.93 7.22
C ALA A 415 -20.62 1.22 7.19
N GLY A 416 -21.71 1.97 7.05
CA GLY A 416 -23.07 1.45 6.97
C GLY A 416 -23.32 0.60 5.73
N ALA A 417 -22.79 1.01 4.58
CA ALA A 417 -22.88 0.27 3.33
C ALA A 417 -22.28 -1.14 3.46
N LEU A 418 -21.06 -1.25 3.97
CA LEU A 418 -20.41 -2.56 4.17
C LEU A 418 -21.14 -3.41 5.22
N ARG A 419 -21.54 -2.82 6.35
CA ARG A 419 -22.27 -3.56 7.39
C ARG A 419 -23.61 -4.10 6.89
N GLY A 420 -24.31 -3.37 6.02
CA GLY A 420 -25.55 -3.80 5.40
C GLY A 420 -25.36 -5.07 4.58
N LEU A 421 -24.32 -5.12 3.76
CA LEU A 421 -24.00 -6.29 2.93
C LEU A 421 -23.57 -7.51 3.74
N LEU A 422 -22.84 -7.31 4.84
CA LEU A 422 -22.38 -8.41 5.69
C LEU A 422 -23.49 -8.96 6.63
N ALA A 423 -24.60 -8.26 6.77
CA ALA A 423 -25.74 -8.68 7.58
C ALA A 423 -26.86 -9.35 6.76
N ALA A 424 -26.82 -9.24 5.44
CA ALA A 424 -27.77 -9.84 4.50
C ALA A 424 -27.44 -11.31 4.22
#